data_2a586dfbbd98a76a82b8e5eab5320c34
#
_entry.id   2a586dfbbd98a76a82b8e5eab5320c34
#
_cell.length_a   1.000
_cell.length_b   1.000
_cell.length_c   1.000
_cell.angle_alpha   90.00
_cell.angle_beta   90.00
_cell.angle_gamma   90.00
#
_symmetry.space_group_name_H-M   'P 1'
#
loop_
_entity.id
_entity.type
_entity.pdbx_description
1 polymer ?
#
loop_
_entity_poly.entity_id
_entity_poly.type
_entity_poly.pdbx_seq_one_letter_code
_entity_poly.pdbx_strand_id
1 'polypeptide(L)'
;DIPAMWLRDSTAQLRPYLLAAKKDEKLTQVIAGLVKRQFQCILREPYANAFNETDNGNCWEKDFPDQNPWVWEMKFEVDSLCYPVQLAYLLWKNTGYTKHFDDTFLTGIKTIMDVFEREQYHESRSQYRFQRKDCIYTDTLSRSGKGALVKEGCGLIWSGFRPSDDACTYGYLIPSNMFACVILGYMAGICREILHEEAAAQRAERLREEITVGIETYGIVRTGEFGEIYAYETDGFGQYNLMDDANVPSLLSMEYLGYIPRRRDVAENTRRFLLSEA
;
A
#
# COMPACT_ATOMS: atom_id res chain seq x y z
N ASP A 1 -9.46 20.32 11.98
CA ASP A 1 -8.68 19.07 12.05
C ASP A 1 -9.62 17.88 12.06
N ILE A 2 -9.29 16.82 11.33
CA ILE A 2 -10.07 15.58 11.31
C ILE A 2 -9.59 14.71 12.48
N PRO A 3 -10.48 14.25 13.38
CA PRO A 3 -10.09 13.48 14.57
C PRO A 3 -9.91 11.98 14.23
N ALA A 4 -9.09 11.69 13.20
CA ALA A 4 -8.81 10.34 12.75
C ALA A 4 -7.34 10.20 12.33
N MET A 5 -6.85 8.97 12.30
CA MET A 5 -5.49 8.64 11.91
C MET A 5 -5.50 7.78 10.65
N TRP A 6 -5.05 8.35 9.52
CA TRP A 6 -4.73 7.59 8.31
C TRP A 6 -3.37 6.90 8.46
N LEU A 7 -3.27 5.66 7.98
CA LEU A 7 -2.02 4.89 8.03
C LEU A 7 -0.92 5.53 7.17
N ARG A 8 -1.26 6.00 5.96
CA ARG A 8 -0.37 6.74 5.06
C ARG A 8 0.11 8.04 5.69
N ASP A 9 -0.83 8.91 6.07
CA ASP A 9 -0.56 10.26 6.53
C ASP A 9 0.26 10.28 7.83
N SER A 10 -0.10 9.43 8.79
CA SER A 10 0.64 9.33 10.04
C SER A 10 2.11 8.93 9.83
N THR A 11 2.38 8.06 8.86
CA THR A 11 3.75 7.72 8.45
C THR A 11 4.44 8.90 7.79
N ALA A 12 3.79 9.54 6.80
CA ALA A 12 4.36 10.66 6.05
C ALA A 12 4.72 11.84 6.97
N GLN A 13 3.87 12.12 7.96
CA GLN A 13 4.10 13.18 8.95
C GLN A 13 5.33 12.94 9.84
N LEU A 14 5.60 11.67 10.24
CA LEU A 14 6.73 11.35 11.12
C LEU A 14 8.02 10.99 10.38
N ARG A 15 7.94 10.62 9.10
CA ARG A 15 9.12 10.22 8.30
C ARG A 15 10.24 11.27 8.27
N PRO A 16 9.99 12.58 8.15
CA PRO A 16 11.06 13.60 8.18
C PRO A 16 11.85 13.63 9.49
N TYR A 17 11.20 13.26 10.60
CA TYR A 17 11.82 13.27 11.93
C TYR A 17 12.75 12.09 12.19
N LEU A 18 12.79 11.09 11.33
CA LEU A 18 13.70 9.95 11.46
C LEU A 18 15.17 10.37 11.50
N LEU A 19 15.54 11.43 10.80
CA LEU A 19 16.90 11.98 10.84
C LEU A 19 17.29 12.51 12.23
N ALA A 20 16.33 13.14 12.93
CA ALA A 20 16.53 13.65 14.28
C ALA A 20 16.45 12.53 15.34
N ALA A 21 15.64 11.51 15.10
CA ALA A 21 15.45 10.37 16.02
C ALA A 21 16.75 9.66 16.36
N LYS A 22 17.72 9.62 15.45
CA LYS A 22 19.04 9.02 15.70
C LYS A 22 19.77 9.63 16.92
N LYS A 23 19.46 10.88 17.27
CA LYS A 23 20.09 11.62 18.39
C LYS A 23 19.09 11.93 19.53
N ASP A 24 17.86 11.52 19.39
CA ASP A 24 16.78 11.78 20.35
C ASP A 24 16.02 10.49 20.66
N GLU A 25 16.28 9.93 21.84
CA GLU A 25 15.64 8.69 22.28
C GLU A 25 14.14 8.87 22.51
N LYS A 26 13.69 10.04 22.97
CA LYS A 26 12.26 10.32 23.17
C LYS A 26 11.52 10.33 21.84
N LEU A 27 12.10 10.97 20.84
CA LEU A 27 11.55 10.96 19.47
C LEU A 27 11.52 9.56 18.87
N THR A 28 12.59 8.77 19.10
CA THR A 28 12.61 7.34 18.71
C THR A 28 11.45 6.58 19.34
N GLN A 29 11.17 6.77 20.64
CA GLN A 29 10.07 6.13 21.34
C GLN A 29 8.70 6.59 20.84
N VAL A 30 8.53 7.86 20.50
CA VAL A 30 7.29 8.40 19.90
C VAL A 30 7.01 7.72 18.56
N ILE A 31 8.02 7.64 17.67
CA ILE A 31 7.88 6.98 16.37
C ILE A 31 7.57 5.48 16.55
N ALA A 32 8.26 4.79 17.46
CA ALA A 32 7.98 3.39 17.80
C ALA A 32 6.55 3.19 18.35
N GLY A 33 6.05 4.15 19.13
CA GLY A 33 4.67 4.17 19.62
C GLY A 33 3.66 4.29 18.48
N LEU A 34 3.93 5.14 17.49
CA LEU A 34 3.09 5.23 16.30
C LEU A 34 3.10 3.91 15.50
N VAL A 35 4.26 3.31 15.24
CA VAL A 35 4.35 2.01 14.58
C VAL A 35 3.47 0.98 15.30
N LYS A 36 3.59 0.87 16.62
CA LYS A 36 2.76 -0.04 17.41
C LYS A 36 1.26 0.24 17.23
N ARG A 37 0.86 1.51 17.27
CA ARG A 37 -0.55 1.92 17.05
C ARG A 37 -1.04 1.53 15.67
N GLN A 38 -0.26 1.77 14.63
CA GLN A 38 -0.60 1.41 13.24
C GLN A 38 -0.81 -0.11 13.10
N PHE A 39 0.07 -0.93 13.66
CA PHE A 39 -0.09 -2.39 13.63
C PHE A 39 -1.29 -2.88 14.44
N GLN A 40 -1.62 -2.26 15.57
CA GLN A 40 -2.87 -2.53 16.29
C GLN A 40 -4.11 -2.20 15.43
N CYS A 41 -4.07 -1.13 14.65
CA CYS A 41 -5.13 -0.76 13.71
C CYS A 41 -5.27 -1.79 12.58
N ILE A 42 -4.17 -2.19 11.95
CA ILE A 42 -4.15 -3.23 10.90
C ILE A 42 -4.75 -4.55 11.40
N LEU A 43 -4.43 -4.96 12.64
CA LEU A 43 -4.97 -6.18 13.23
C LEU A 43 -6.49 -6.10 13.53
N ARG A 44 -7.03 -4.89 13.69
CA ARG A 44 -8.48 -4.68 13.86
C ARG A 44 -9.24 -4.73 12.55
N GLU A 45 -8.71 -4.06 11.53
CA GLU A 45 -9.33 -4.00 10.20
C GLU A 45 -8.26 -3.69 9.13
N PRO A 46 -7.72 -4.71 8.46
CA PRO A 46 -6.65 -4.51 7.49
C PRO A 46 -7.11 -3.87 6.17
N TYR A 47 -8.42 -3.75 5.96
CA TYR A 47 -8.96 -3.08 4.78
C TYR A 47 -9.28 -1.60 4.98
N ALA A 48 -9.11 -1.09 6.20
CA ALA A 48 -9.34 0.33 6.50
C ALA A 48 -8.08 1.17 6.26
N ASN A 49 -8.27 2.38 5.73
CA ASN A 49 -7.22 3.38 5.56
C ASN A 49 -7.11 4.32 6.77
N ALA A 50 -8.23 4.58 7.49
CA ALA A 50 -8.29 5.52 8.59
C ALA A 50 -9.01 4.98 9.84
N PHE A 51 -8.53 5.39 11.02
CA PHE A 51 -8.96 4.85 12.30
C PHE A 51 -9.27 5.92 13.33
N ASN A 52 -10.24 5.62 14.18
CA ASN A 52 -10.58 6.37 15.37
C ASN A 52 -9.55 6.18 16.50
N GLU A 53 -9.49 7.12 17.43
CA GLU A 53 -8.69 6.98 18.64
C GLU A 53 -9.19 5.82 19.52
N THR A 54 -10.50 5.67 19.60
CA THR A 54 -11.21 4.63 20.39
C THR A 54 -12.32 4.01 19.53
N ASP A 55 -13.10 3.09 20.10
CA ASP A 55 -14.29 2.48 19.51
C ASP A 55 -15.53 3.40 19.56
N ASN A 56 -15.33 4.68 19.22
CA ASN A 56 -16.37 5.71 19.35
C ASN A 56 -17.41 5.70 18.21
N GLY A 57 -17.19 4.93 17.14
CA GLY A 57 -18.10 4.82 16.00
C GLY A 57 -18.17 6.06 15.10
N ASN A 58 -17.26 7.02 15.27
CA ASN A 58 -17.19 8.17 14.36
C ASN A 58 -16.69 7.71 12.98
N CYS A 59 -17.19 8.37 11.95
CA CYS A 59 -16.82 8.08 10.56
C CYS A 59 -16.93 9.34 9.72
N TRP A 60 -16.29 9.33 8.54
CA TRP A 60 -16.43 10.41 7.58
C TRP A 60 -17.85 10.45 7.02
N GLU A 61 -18.32 9.31 6.52
CA GLU A 61 -19.65 9.07 5.99
C GLU A 61 -20.11 7.66 6.39
N LYS A 62 -21.41 7.42 6.34
CA LYS A 62 -21.97 6.09 6.54
C LYS A 62 -21.81 5.26 5.27
N ASP A 63 -20.83 4.40 5.28
CA ASP A 63 -20.52 3.50 4.19
C ASP A 63 -21.23 2.14 4.37
N PHE A 64 -21.30 1.35 3.30
CA PHE A 64 -21.80 -0.01 3.31
C PHE A 64 -20.68 -0.98 2.86
N PRO A 65 -20.49 -2.11 3.57
CA PRO A 65 -21.16 -2.57 4.80
C PRO A 65 -20.84 -1.70 6.02
N ASP A 66 -21.62 -1.85 7.09
CA ASP A 66 -21.41 -1.14 8.35
C ASP A 66 -19.98 -1.36 8.86
N GLN A 67 -19.34 -0.28 9.27
CA GLN A 67 -17.95 -0.28 9.70
C GLN A 67 -17.81 -0.69 11.18
N ASN A 68 -16.65 -1.28 11.48
CA ASN A 68 -16.18 -1.47 12.85
C ASN A 68 -16.06 -0.10 13.55
N PRO A 69 -16.51 0.06 14.83
CA PRO A 69 -16.45 1.35 15.55
C PRO A 69 -15.05 1.98 15.66
N TRP A 70 -13.99 1.21 15.52
CA TRP A 70 -12.61 1.69 15.47
C TRP A 70 -12.21 2.30 14.12
N VAL A 71 -13.02 2.09 13.08
CA VAL A 71 -12.73 2.51 11.70
C VAL A 71 -13.40 3.85 11.43
N TRP A 72 -12.60 4.82 10.97
CA TRP A 72 -13.10 6.11 10.48
C TRP A 72 -13.53 6.02 9.02
N GLU A 73 -12.77 5.30 8.19
CA GLU A 73 -13.03 5.06 6.79
C GLU A 73 -12.43 3.72 6.33
N MET A 74 -13.17 2.97 5.52
CA MET A 74 -12.79 1.62 5.08
C MET A 74 -12.49 1.57 3.57
N LYS A 75 -11.76 2.55 3.07
CA LYS A 75 -11.23 2.53 1.71
C LYS A 75 -9.98 1.66 1.65
N PHE A 76 -10.04 0.56 0.92
CA PHE A 76 -8.88 -0.33 0.78
C PHE A 76 -7.88 0.23 -0.23
N GLU A 77 -6.74 0.60 0.28
CA GLU A 77 -5.55 1.08 -0.42
C GLU A 77 -4.38 0.16 -0.08
N VAL A 78 -3.73 -0.42 -1.08
CA VAL A 78 -2.55 -1.29 -0.86
C VAL A 78 -1.43 -0.57 -0.13
N ASP A 79 -1.22 0.70 -0.45
CA ASP A 79 -0.18 1.52 0.18
C ASP A 79 -0.45 1.82 1.65
N SER A 80 -1.70 1.89 2.09
CA SER A 80 -2.05 2.04 3.51
C SER A 80 -1.45 0.92 4.37
N LEU A 81 -1.30 -0.30 3.83
CA LEU A 81 -0.61 -1.39 4.50
C LEU A 81 0.92 -1.32 4.37
N CYS A 82 1.43 -0.62 3.36
CA CYS A 82 2.87 -0.50 3.10
C CYS A 82 3.55 0.53 4.02
N TYR A 83 2.92 1.66 4.27
CA TYR A 83 3.49 2.77 5.01
C TYR A 83 3.93 2.42 6.45
N PRO A 84 3.13 1.68 7.25
CA PRO A 84 3.54 1.26 8.59
C PRO A 84 4.81 0.39 8.61
N VAL A 85 4.93 -0.51 7.63
CA VAL A 85 6.13 -1.35 7.48
C VAL A 85 7.34 -0.51 7.09
N GLN A 86 7.17 0.45 6.18
CA GLN A 86 8.24 1.36 5.80
C GLN A 86 8.72 2.17 7.01
N LEU A 87 7.82 2.74 7.82
CA LEU A 87 8.18 3.52 8.99
C LEU A 87 8.97 2.68 10.00
N ALA A 88 8.49 1.46 10.27
CA ALA A 88 9.14 0.53 11.18
C ALA A 88 10.57 0.16 10.73
N TYR A 89 10.73 -0.15 9.44
CA TYR A 89 12.03 -0.47 8.84
C TYR A 89 13.00 0.72 8.89
N LEU A 90 12.53 1.91 8.49
CA LEU A 90 13.34 3.11 8.47
C LEU A 90 13.73 3.57 9.87
N LEU A 91 12.87 3.42 10.87
CA LEU A 91 13.20 3.67 12.26
C LEU A 91 14.38 2.80 12.70
N TRP A 92 14.31 1.49 12.45
CA TRP A 92 15.40 0.57 12.76
C TRP A 92 16.69 0.95 12.03
N LYS A 93 16.66 1.14 10.72
CA LYS A 93 17.87 1.44 9.93
C LYS A 93 18.51 2.77 10.31
N ASN A 94 17.72 3.77 10.75
CA ASN A 94 18.26 5.07 11.17
C ASN A 94 18.79 5.08 12.62
N THR A 95 18.17 4.33 13.54
CA THR A 95 18.45 4.45 14.97
C THR A 95 19.06 3.20 15.60
N GLY A 96 18.94 2.04 14.95
CA GLY A 96 19.25 0.73 15.53
C GLY A 96 18.20 0.22 16.54
N TYR A 97 17.12 0.97 16.78
CA TYR A 97 16.06 0.57 17.70
C TYR A 97 15.22 -0.58 17.13
N THR A 98 15.03 -1.65 17.89
CA THR A 98 14.35 -2.89 17.44
C THR A 98 13.19 -3.33 18.31
N LYS A 99 12.92 -2.67 19.46
CA LYS A 99 11.89 -3.12 20.41
C LYS A 99 10.45 -2.99 19.88
N HIS A 100 10.24 -2.29 18.76
CA HIS A 100 8.94 -2.21 18.08
C HIS A 100 8.65 -3.44 17.21
N PHE A 101 9.63 -4.31 16.97
CA PHE A 101 9.44 -5.61 16.32
C PHE A 101 9.00 -6.66 17.34
N ASP A 102 7.82 -6.48 17.89
CA ASP A 102 7.19 -7.37 18.87
C ASP A 102 6.22 -8.36 18.22
N ASP A 103 5.51 -9.16 19.03
CA ASP A 103 4.51 -10.12 18.53
C ASP A 103 3.35 -9.44 17.77
N THR A 104 3.01 -8.20 18.13
CA THR A 104 2.00 -7.39 17.43
C THR A 104 2.48 -7.09 16.01
N PHE A 105 3.74 -6.68 15.89
CA PHE A 105 4.35 -6.43 14.58
C PHE A 105 4.41 -7.72 13.73
N LEU A 106 4.89 -8.83 14.31
CA LEU A 106 4.97 -10.11 13.59
C LEU A 106 3.60 -10.58 13.10
N THR A 107 2.59 -10.53 13.97
CA THR A 107 1.21 -10.89 13.59
C THR A 107 0.68 -9.96 12.50
N GLY A 108 0.96 -8.66 12.61
CA GLY A 108 0.53 -7.66 11.64
C GLY A 108 1.14 -7.86 10.26
N ILE A 109 2.44 -8.15 10.14
CA ILE A 109 3.04 -8.44 8.83
C ILE A 109 2.52 -9.74 8.22
N LYS A 110 2.22 -10.76 9.02
CA LYS A 110 1.54 -11.97 8.54
C LYS A 110 0.14 -11.65 8.02
N THR A 111 -0.63 -10.80 8.72
CA THR A 111 -1.95 -10.31 8.27
C THR A 111 -1.85 -9.52 6.96
N ILE A 112 -0.86 -8.65 6.80
CA ILE A 112 -0.63 -7.92 5.54
C ILE A 112 -0.38 -8.89 4.39
N MET A 113 0.48 -9.89 4.58
CA MET A 113 0.73 -10.92 3.55
C MET A 113 -0.54 -11.73 3.23
N ASP A 114 -1.37 -12.05 4.23
CA ASP A 114 -2.66 -12.74 4.01
C ASP A 114 -3.61 -11.92 3.14
N VAL A 115 -3.66 -10.59 3.36
CA VAL A 115 -4.44 -9.67 2.54
C VAL A 115 -3.89 -9.63 1.12
N PHE A 116 -2.59 -9.46 0.95
CA PHE A 116 -1.97 -9.40 -0.37
C PHE A 116 -2.22 -10.67 -1.19
N GLU A 117 -2.02 -11.85 -0.61
CA GLU A 117 -2.32 -13.14 -1.27
C GLU A 117 -3.81 -13.29 -1.61
N ARG A 118 -4.72 -12.79 -0.76
CA ARG A 118 -6.15 -12.80 -1.04
C ARG A 118 -6.49 -11.88 -2.20
N GLU A 119 -5.93 -10.68 -2.22
CA GLU A 119 -6.23 -9.67 -3.24
C GLU A 119 -5.52 -9.91 -4.58
N GLN A 120 -4.54 -10.83 -4.66
CA GLN A 120 -4.09 -11.40 -5.94
C GLN A 120 -5.17 -12.24 -6.63
N TYR A 121 -6.18 -12.67 -5.88
CA TYR A 121 -7.34 -13.44 -6.33
C TYR A 121 -8.64 -12.73 -5.93
N HIS A 122 -8.70 -11.43 -6.18
CA HIS A 122 -9.81 -10.56 -5.75
C HIS A 122 -11.18 -11.09 -6.15
N GLU A 123 -11.33 -11.56 -7.38
CA GLU A 123 -12.63 -11.99 -7.93
C GLU A 123 -13.18 -13.22 -7.21
N SER A 124 -12.33 -14.19 -6.85
CA SER A 124 -12.74 -15.46 -6.26
C SER A 124 -12.59 -15.52 -4.74
N ARG A 125 -11.69 -14.73 -4.12
CA ARG A 125 -11.36 -14.88 -2.70
C ARG A 125 -11.71 -13.67 -1.84
N SER A 126 -11.81 -12.45 -2.43
CA SER A 126 -12.08 -11.26 -1.64
C SER A 126 -13.55 -11.15 -1.25
N GLN A 127 -13.76 -10.87 0.04
CA GLN A 127 -15.08 -10.52 0.57
C GLN A 127 -15.22 -9.01 0.80
N TYR A 128 -14.17 -8.25 0.56
CA TYR A 128 -14.20 -6.80 0.72
C TYR A 128 -15.24 -6.17 -0.19
N ARG A 129 -16.00 -5.24 0.37
CA ARG A 129 -17.00 -4.41 -0.33
C ARG A 129 -16.98 -3.02 0.26
N PHE A 130 -17.18 -2.04 -0.62
CA PHE A 130 -17.31 -0.66 -0.20
C PHE A 130 -18.29 0.07 -1.11
N GLN A 131 -19.31 0.67 -0.53
CA GLN A 131 -20.25 1.55 -1.21
C GLN A 131 -20.55 2.76 -0.34
N ARG A 132 -20.58 3.93 -0.97
CA ARG A 132 -21.01 5.20 -0.39
C ARG A 132 -22.19 5.71 -1.21
N LYS A 133 -23.21 6.24 -0.54
CA LYS A 133 -24.38 6.81 -1.18
C LYS A 133 -24.22 8.31 -1.33
N ASP A 134 -24.96 8.89 -2.27
CA ASP A 134 -25.05 10.34 -2.49
C ASP A 134 -23.68 11.03 -2.68
N CYS A 135 -22.74 10.32 -3.29
CA CYS A 135 -21.37 10.76 -3.56
C CYS A 135 -21.06 10.77 -5.07
N ILE A 136 -19.92 11.36 -5.45
CA ILE A 136 -19.40 11.25 -6.81
C ILE A 136 -18.94 9.82 -7.12
N TYR A 137 -18.91 9.45 -8.38
CA TYR A 137 -18.60 8.07 -8.81
C TYR A 137 -17.19 7.60 -8.42
N THR A 138 -16.24 8.50 -8.19
CA THR A 138 -14.88 8.18 -7.74
C THR A 138 -14.79 7.93 -6.23
N ASP A 139 -15.82 8.26 -5.47
CA ASP A 139 -15.85 8.09 -4.01
C ASP A 139 -16.59 6.81 -3.55
N THR A 140 -16.86 5.91 -4.49
CA THR A 140 -17.52 4.62 -4.24
C THR A 140 -17.05 3.56 -5.23
N LEU A 141 -17.23 2.29 -4.90
CA LEU A 141 -16.84 1.19 -5.78
C LEU A 141 -17.99 0.72 -6.67
N SER A 142 -17.68 0.43 -7.91
CA SER A 142 -18.58 -0.18 -8.89
C SER A 142 -18.97 -1.62 -8.52
N ARG A 143 -19.84 -2.27 -9.31
CA ARG A 143 -20.19 -3.68 -9.18
C ARG A 143 -20.67 -4.04 -7.76
N SER A 144 -21.60 -3.23 -7.23
CA SER A 144 -22.14 -3.41 -5.86
C SER A 144 -21.05 -3.44 -4.78
N GLY A 145 -20.08 -2.54 -4.90
CA GLY A 145 -18.98 -2.36 -3.95
C GLY A 145 -17.81 -3.31 -4.14
N LYS A 146 -17.83 -4.15 -5.19
CA LYS A 146 -16.73 -5.07 -5.49
C LYS A 146 -15.55 -4.37 -6.19
N GLY A 147 -15.80 -3.24 -6.84
CA GLY A 147 -14.81 -2.46 -7.56
C GLY A 147 -14.51 -2.98 -8.96
N ALA A 148 -13.39 -2.54 -9.55
CA ALA A 148 -13.02 -2.89 -10.90
C ALA A 148 -12.79 -4.39 -11.08
N LEU A 149 -13.25 -4.92 -12.21
CA LEU A 149 -12.97 -6.31 -12.62
C LEU A 149 -11.50 -6.46 -13.00
N VAL A 150 -10.86 -7.52 -12.50
CA VAL A 150 -9.46 -7.80 -12.77
C VAL A 150 -9.22 -9.26 -13.17
N LYS A 151 -8.14 -9.48 -13.92
CA LYS A 151 -7.60 -10.81 -14.19
C LYS A 151 -6.84 -11.29 -12.96
N GLU A 152 -7.48 -12.13 -12.15
CA GLU A 152 -6.83 -12.66 -10.96
C GLU A 152 -5.72 -13.69 -11.26
N GLY A 153 -4.84 -13.90 -10.26
CA GLY A 153 -3.74 -14.86 -10.38
C GLY A 153 -2.60 -14.40 -11.28
N CYS A 154 -2.54 -13.12 -11.63
CA CYS A 154 -1.44 -12.53 -12.42
C CYS A 154 -0.28 -12.00 -11.54
N GLY A 155 -0.33 -12.22 -10.24
CA GLY A 155 0.67 -11.78 -9.27
C GLY A 155 0.44 -10.38 -8.72
N LEU A 156 -0.40 -9.55 -9.35
CA LEU A 156 -0.70 -8.19 -8.87
C LEU A 156 -1.74 -8.19 -7.75
N ILE A 157 -1.59 -7.25 -6.81
CA ILE A 157 -2.52 -7.02 -5.70
C ILE A 157 -3.58 -6.02 -6.14
N TRP A 158 -4.84 -6.37 -5.99
CA TRP A 158 -5.96 -5.47 -6.24
C TRP A 158 -6.02 -4.35 -5.18
N SER A 159 -6.35 -3.14 -5.61
CA SER A 159 -6.62 -1.98 -4.77
C SER A 159 -7.98 -1.39 -5.10
N GLY A 160 -8.78 -1.06 -4.10
CA GLY A 160 -10.06 -0.40 -4.32
C GLY A 160 -9.89 1.07 -4.65
N PHE A 161 -8.95 1.71 -3.98
CA PHE A 161 -8.73 3.15 -4.04
C PHE A 161 -7.26 3.49 -4.27
N ARG A 162 -7.05 4.70 -4.79
CA ARG A 162 -5.76 5.35 -4.99
C ARG A 162 -5.34 6.11 -3.72
N PRO A 163 -4.07 6.54 -3.62
CA PRO A 163 -3.63 7.42 -2.54
C PRO A 163 -4.37 8.77 -2.48
N SER A 164 -5.09 9.15 -3.54
CA SER A 164 -5.97 10.32 -3.61
C SER A 164 -7.37 10.10 -3.04
N ASP A 165 -7.65 8.92 -2.49
CA ASP A 165 -8.96 8.44 -2.04
C ASP A 165 -9.98 8.18 -3.18
N ASP A 166 -9.59 8.35 -4.45
CA ASP A 166 -10.40 8.01 -5.61
C ASP A 166 -10.40 6.52 -5.91
N ALA A 167 -11.54 5.98 -6.32
CA ALA A 167 -11.67 4.59 -6.75
C ALA A 167 -10.77 4.29 -7.97
N CYS A 168 -10.04 3.18 -7.92
CA CYS A 168 -9.26 2.70 -9.06
C CYS A 168 -10.17 2.36 -10.23
N THR A 169 -9.81 2.84 -11.42
CA THR A 169 -10.51 2.53 -12.66
C THR A 169 -10.30 1.07 -13.08
N TYR A 170 -9.06 0.57 -12.95
CA TYR A 170 -8.66 -0.77 -13.40
C TYR A 170 -8.13 -1.68 -12.28
N GLY A 171 -8.31 -1.37 -11.04
CA GLY A 171 -8.08 -2.26 -9.91
C GLY A 171 -6.63 -2.61 -9.58
N TYR A 172 -5.73 -2.78 -10.53
CA TYR A 172 -4.31 -2.98 -10.25
C TYR A 172 -3.56 -1.66 -10.37
N LEU A 173 -3.34 -1.00 -9.24
CA LEU A 173 -2.56 0.23 -9.11
C LEU A 173 -1.06 -0.12 -9.10
N ILE A 174 -0.36 0.16 -10.20
CA ILE A 174 1.04 -0.26 -10.38
C ILE A 174 1.99 0.40 -9.37
N PRO A 175 1.94 1.71 -9.08
CA PRO A 175 2.81 2.31 -8.07
C PRO A 175 2.65 1.68 -6.67
N SER A 176 1.42 1.35 -6.26
CA SER A 176 1.19 0.68 -4.97
C SER A 176 1.71 -0.77 -4.96
N ASN A 177 1.62 -1.48 -6.09
CA ASN A 177 2.25 -2.79 -6.25
C ASN A 177 3.79 -2.71 -6.21
N MET A 178 4.40 -1.67 -6.80
CA MET A 178 5.83 -1.39 -6.66
C MET A 178 6.22 -1.16 -5.20
N PHE A 179 5.42 -0.39 -4.47
CA PHE A 179 5.67 -0.15 -3.05
C PHE A 179 5.48 -1.42 -2.21
N ALA A 180 4.52 -2.28 -2.54
CA ALA A 180 4.37 -3.60 -1.92
C ALA A 180 5.63 -4.46 -2.10
N CYS A 181 6.26 -4.46 -3.28
CA CYS A 181 7.55 -5.14 -3.50
C CYS A 181 8.65 -4.63 -2.55
N VAL A 182 8.71 -3.32 -2.32
CA VAL A 182 9.71 -2.71 -1.43
C VAL A 182 9.51 -3.21 0.00
N ILE A 183 8.29 -3.10 0.54
CA ILE A 183 8.04 -3.44 1.94
C ILE A 183 8.11 -4.95 2.20
N LEU A 184 7.80 -5.79 1.23
CA LEU A 184 8.01 -7.23 1.35
C LEU A 184 9.49 -7.57 1.46
N GLY A 185 10.37 -6.84 0.76
CA GLY A 185 11.81 -6.93 0.97
C GLY A 185 12.23 -6.50 2.38
N TYR A 186 11.62 -5.44 2.93
CA TYR A 186 11.86 -5.01 4.31
C TYR A 186 11.37 -6.04 5.33
N MET A 187 10.18 -6.62 5.12
CA MET A 187 9.66 -7.71 5.96
C MET A 187 10.59 -8.91 5.98
N ALA A 188 11.09 -9.34 4.82
CA ALA A 188 12.02 -10.46 4.73
C ALA A 188 13.31 -10.19 5.52
N GLY A 189 13.89 -8.99 5.39
CA GLY A 189 15.07 -8.58 6.15
C GLY A 189 14.81 -8.54 7.65
N ILE A 190 13.72 -7.94 8.11
CA ILE A 190 13.33 -7.88 9.53
C ILE A 190 13.12 -9.30 10.08
N CYS A 191 12.41 -10.15 9.33
CA CYS A 191 12.16 -11.53 9.76
C CYS A 191 13.45 -12.34 9.94
N ARG A 192 14.46 -12.17 9.07
CA ARG A 192 15.73 -12.88 9.20
C ARG A 192 16.63 -12.29 10.28
N GLU A 193 16.85 -10.97 10.23
CA GLU A 193 17.87 -10.31 11.05
C GLU A 193 17.44 -10.12 12.50
N ILE A 194 16.13 -9.91 12.75
CA ILE A 194 15.62 -9.50 14.06
C ILE A 194 14.68 -10.54 14.69
N LEU A 195 13.69 -11.01 13.92
CA LEU A 195 12.65 -11.89 14.45
C LEU A 195 13.02 -13.38 14.40
N HIS A 196 14.02 -13.75 13.59
CA HIS A 196 14.43 -15.14 13.34
C HIS A 196 13.29 -16.04 12.83
N GLU A 197 12.40 -15.47 12.00
CA GLU A 197 11.20 -16.08 11.40
C GLU A 197 11.44 -16.41 9.92
N GLU A 198 12.25 -17.42 9.62
CA GLU A 198 12.67 -17.75 8.24
C GLU A 198 11.50 -18.10 7.33
N ALA A 199 10.47 -18.79 7.83
CA ALA A 199 9.28 -19.13 7.03
C ALA A 199 8.52 -17.86 6.58
N ALA A 200 8.42 -16.85 7.44
CA ALA A 200 7.80 -15.57 7.10
C ALA A 200 8.66 -14.78 6.11
N ALA A 201 9.98 -14.83 6.26
CA ALA A 201 10.90 -14.20 5.31
C ALA A 201 10.78 -14.79 3.91
N GLN A 202 10.78 -16.12 3.79
CA GLN A 202 10.61 -16.81 2.51
C GLN A 202 9.23 -16.54 1.87
N ARG A 203 8.17 -16.44 2.68
CA ARG A 203 6.84 -16.07 2.20
C ARG A 203 6.84 -14.66 1.60
N ALA A 204 7.44 -13.69 2.29
CA ALA A 204 7.54 -12.32 1.81
C ALA A 204 8.35 -12.23 0.49
N GLU A 205 9.43 -13.00 0.36
CA GLU A 205 10.21 -13.05 -0.89
C GLU A 205 9.46 -13.67 -2.05
N ARG A 206 8.69 -14.74 -1.83
CA ARG A 206 7.84 -15.32 -2.88
C ARG A 206 6.79 -14.33 -3.36
N LEU A 207 6.06 -13.69 -2.45
CA LEU A 207 5.10 -12.66 -2.80
C LEU A 207 5.73 -11.50 -3.57
N ARG A 208 6.88 -11.03 -3.10
CA ARG A 208 7.64 -9.98 -3.79
C ARG A 208 7.97 -10.37 -5.23
N GLU A 209 8.40 -11.61 -5.46
CA GLU A 209 8.74 -12.09 -6.80
C GLU A 209 7.49 -12.21 -7.68
N GLU A 210 6.40 -12.76 -7.15
CA GLU A 210 5.13 -12.87 -7.87
C GLU A 210 4.61 -11.49 -8.33
N ILE A 211 4.64 -10.50 -7.43
CA ILE A 211 4.22 -9.13 -7.75
C ILE A 211 5.17 -8.50 -8.78
N THR A 212 6.47 -8.71 -8.63
CA THR A 212 7.46 -8.17 -9.58
C THR A 212 7.23 -8.72 -10.99
N VAL A 213 7.00 -10.03 -11.11
CA VAL A 213 6.65 -10.67 -12.39
C VAL A 213 5.33 -10.13 -12.93
N GLY A 214 4.34 -9.92 -12.06
CA GLY A 214 3.06 -9.31 -12.43
C GLY A 214 3.21 -7.90 -12.99
N ILE A 215 4.02 -7.04 -12.35
CA ILE A 215 4.32 -5.68 -12.83
C ILE A 215 4.98 -5.73 -14.20
N GLU A 216 6.01 -6.56 -14.38
CA GLU A 216 6.74 -6.66 -15.65
C GLU A 216 5.89 -7.23 -16.78
N THR A 217 4.93 -8.10 -16.47
CA THR A 217 4.09 -8.77 -17.48
C THR A 217 2.85 -7.97 -17.84
N TYR A 218 2.20 -7.34 -16.87
CA TYR A 218 0.89 -6.72 -17.02
C TYR A 218 0.88 -5.22 -16.78
N GLY A 219 1.92 -4.67 -16.13
CA GLY A 219 2.02 -3.25 -15.83
C GLY A 219 2.75 -2.43 -16.88
N ILE A 220 3.28 -3.05 -17.95
CA ILE A 220 4.01 -2.38 -19.01
C ILE A 220 3.16 -2.32 -20.28
N VAL A 221 3.13 -1.15 -20.92
CA VAL A 221 2.42 -0.93 -22.18
C VAL A 221 3.34 -0.25 -23.18
N ARG A 222 3.17 -0.58 -24.46
CA ARG A 222 3.96 0.03 -25.54
C ARG A 222 3.22 1.23 -26.11
N THR A 223 3.88 2.38 -26.09
CA THR A 223 3.44 3.61 -26.73
C THR A 223 4.22 3.85 -28.04
N GLY A 224 3.65 4.62 -28.96
CA GLY A 224 4.32 4.89 -30.26
C GLY A 224 5.56 5.76 -30.11
N GLU A 225 5.50 6.77 -29.26
CA GLU A 225 6.54 7.81 -29.13
C GLU A 225 7.57 7.50 -28.04
N PHE A 226 7.12 7.00 -26.90
CA PHE A 226 7.98 6.80 -25.73
C PHE A 226 8.50 5.37 -25.58
N GLY A 227 8.06 4.43 -26.43
CA GLY A 227 8.39 3.01 -26.32
C GLY A 227 7.58 2.34 -25.21
N GLU A 228 8.20 1.43 -24.47
CA GLU A 228 7.54 0.75 -23.33
C GLU A 228 7.59 1.63 -22.09
N ILE A 229 6.44 1.80 -21.43
CA ILE A 229 6.26 2.57 -20.19
C ILE A 229 5.47 1.77 -19.17
N TYR A 230 5.61 2.08 -17.89
CA TYR A 230 4.70 1.59 -16.87
C TYR A 230 3.35 2.32 -16.98
N ALA A 231 2.25 1.56 -16.92
CA ALA A 231 0.92 2.11 -16.73
C ALA A 231 0.72 2.52 -15.25
N TYR A 232 -0.17 3.48 -15.01
CA TYR A 232 -0.58 3.82 -13.65
C TYR A 232 -1.51 2.75 -13.08
N GLU A 233 -2.50 2.32 -13.88
CA GLU A 233 -3.38 1.20 -13.55
C GLU A 233 -3.52 0.23 -14.72
N THR A 234 -3.83 -1.02 -14.40
CA THR A 234 -4.24 -2.05 -15.37
C THR A 234 -5.29 -2.99 -14.76
N ASP A 235 -6.07 -3.64 -15.61
CA ASP A 235 -6.99 -4.72 -15.23
C ASP A 235 -6.38 -6.13 -15.42
N GLY A 236 -5.21 -6.22 -16.03
CA GLY A 236 -4.55 -7.47 -16.40
C GLY A 236 -5.12 -8.12 -17.67
N PHE A 237 -6.20 -7.61 -18.26
CA PHE A 237 -6.78 -8.05 -19.53
C PHE A 237 -6.31 -7.22 -20.74
N GLY A 238 -5.51 -6.19 -20.50
CA GLY A 238 -4.96 -5.32 -21.53
C GLY A 238 -5.58 -3.92 -21.58
N GLN A 239 -6.30 -3.52 -20.54
CA GLN A 239 -6.72 -2.13 -20.34
C GLN A 239 -5.71 -1.41 -19.45
N TYR A 240 -5.44 -0.15 -19.77
CA TYR A 240 -4.43 0.65 -19.10
C TYR A 240 -4.90 2.08 -18.85
N ASN A 241 -4.56 2.62 -17.68
CA ASN A 241 -4.66 4.03 -17.41
C ASN A 241 -3.26 4.65 -17.48
N LEU A 242 -3.05 5.55 -18.45
CA LEU A 242 -1.76 6.18 -18.74
C LEU A 242 -1.74 7.60 -18.20
N MET A 243 -1.59 7.69 -16.90
CA MET A 243 -1.47 8.93 -16.14
C MET A 243 -0.49 8.74 -15.00
N ASP A 244 -0.33 9.74 -14.18
CA ASP A 244 0.19 9.63 -12.82
C ASP A 244 -0.62 10.53 -11.88
N ASP A 245 -0.49 10.28 -10.60
CA ASP A 245 -1.11 11.09 -9.54
C ASP A 245 -0.01 11.77 -8.74
N ALA A 246 -0.27 12.98 -8.23
CA ALA A 246 0.67 13.69 -7.36
C ALA A 246 0.76 13.04 -5.96
N ASN A 247 -0.24 12.25 -5.57
CA ASN A 247 -0.24 11.53 -4.30
C ASN A 247 0.68 10.31 -4.36
N VAL A 248 1.52 10.15 -3.35
CA VAL A 248 2.49 9.05 -3.24
C VAL A 248 1.82 7.84 -2.58
N PRO A 249 1.93 6.63 -3.16
CA PRO A 249 2.77 6.20 -4.27
C PRO A 249 2.29 6.62 -5.66
N SER A 250 3.22 7.08 -6.47
CA SER A 250 3.03 7.44 -7.87
C SER A 250 4.17 6.85 -8.72
N LEU A 251 4.03 6.82 -10.03
CA LEU A 251 5.09 6.33 -10.90
C LEU A 251 6.37 7.19 -10.80
N LEU A 252 6.22 8.51 -10.66
CA LEU A 252 7.37 9.41 -10.45
C LEU A 252 8.02 9.24 -9.08
N SER A 253 7.31 8.68 -8.10
CA SER A 253 7.83 8.47 -6.74
C SER A 253 8.50 7.12 -6.52
N MET A 254 8.57 6.23 -7.52
CA MET A 254 9.04 4.85 -7.35
C MET A 254 10.42 4.76 -6.69
N GLU A 255 11.39 5.57 -7.15
CA GLU A 255 12.74 5.59 -6.58
C GLU A 255 12.76 6.17 -5.15
N TYR A 256 11.95 7.20 -4.88
CA TYR A 256 11.79 7.79 -3.53
C TYR A 256 11.25 6.77 -2.53
N LEU A 257 10.38 5.85 -2.97
CA LEU A 257 9.86 4.76 -2.15
C LEU A 257 10.87 3.61 -1.99
N GLY A 258 11.91 3.57 -2.83
CA GLY A 258 12.95 2.54 -2.80
C GLY A 258 12.73 1.40 -3.79
N TYR A 259 11.79 1.55 -4.74
CA TYR A 259 11.60 0.56 -5.80
C TYR A 259 12.71 0.66 -6.84
N ILE A 260 13.36 -0.47 -7.10
CA ILE A 260 14.41 -0.59 -8.13
C ILE A 260 13.82 -1.38 -9.29
N PRO A 261 13.48 -0.71 -10.42
CA PRO A 261 12.90 -1.38 -11.57
C PRO A 261 13.89 -2.35 -12.20
N ARG A 262 13.43 -3.52 -12.63
CA ARG A 262 14.24 -4.46 -13.43
C ARG A 262 14.54 -3.87 -14.81
N ARG A 263 13.61 -3.13 -15.38
CA ARG A 263 13.68 -2.46 -16.67
C ARG A 263 13.90 -0.97 -16.48
N ARG A 264 15.16 -0.55 -16.40
CA ARG A 264 15.52 0.88 -16.27
C ARG A 264 15.07 1.70 -17.49
N ASP A 265 15.14 1.12 -18.68
CA ASP A 265 14.66 1.72 -19.91
C ASP A 265 13.17 2.08 -19.83
N VAL A 266 12.34 1.18 -19.30
CA VAL A 266 10.91 1.42 -19.09
C VAL A 266 10.68 2.54 -18.07
N ALA A 267 11.42 2.56 -16.97
CA ALA A 267 11.30 3.62 -15.96
C ALA A 267 11.70 5.00 -16.52
N GLU A 268 12.78 5.07 -17.28
CA GLU A 268 13.22 6.30 -17.96
C GLU A 268 12.20 6.78 -19.00
N ASN A 269 11.65 5.88 -19.79
CA ASN A 269 10.60 6.19 -20.75
C ASN A 269 9.32 6.68 -20.04
N THR A 270 8.93 6.02 -18.95
CA THR A 270 7.78 6.43 -18.11
C THR A 270 7.97 7.86 -17.60
N ARG A 271 9.16 8.17 -17.05
CA ARG A 271 9.45 9.53 -16.59
C ARG A 271 9.37 10.55 -17.75
N ARG A 272 9.90 10.22 -18.93
CA ARG A 272 9.82 11.10 -20.11
C ARG A 272 8.37 11.33 -20.54
N PHE A 273 7.57 10.26 -20.56
CA PHE A 273 6.14 10.34 -20.87
C PHE A 273 5.41 11.26 -19.88
N LEU A 274 5.56 11.04 -18.58
CA LEU A 274 4.83 11.78 -17.54
C LEU A 274 5.24 13.26 -17.43
N LEU A 275 6.45 13.61 -17.88
CA LEU A 275 6.95 14.98 -17.87
C LEU A 275 6.88 15.64 -19.25
N SER A 276 6.25 15.01 -20.23
CA SER A 276 6.00 15.59 -21.55
C SER A 276 4.85 16.59 -21.51
N GLU A 277 4.80 17.48 -22.50
CA GLU A 277 3.70 18.43 -22.70
C GLU A 277 2.55 17.80 -23.53
N ALA A 278 2.56 16.49 -23.73
CA ALA A 278 1.63 15.77 -24.59
C ALA A 278 0.30 15.46 -23.90
#